data_8347fedc0c9b70867c449941e6468db8
#
_entry.id   8347fedc0c9b70867c449941e6468db8
#
_cell.length_a   1.000
_cell.length_b   1.000
_cell.length_c   1.000
_cell.angle_alpha   90.00
_cell.angle_beta   90.00
_cell.angle_gamma   90.00
#
_symmetry.space_group_name_H-M   'P 1'
#
loop_
_entity.id
_entity.type
_entity.pdbx_description
1 polymer ?
#
loop_
_entity_poly.entity_id
_entity_poly.type
_entity_poly.pdbx_seq_one_letter_code
_entity_poly.pdbx_strand_id
1 'polypeptide(L)'
;MAVLVTGGAGYIGSHTCVELMNAGIDVVIVDNFYNCKKSSIDRIKALVGRDFPYYECDIRDREGLDKIFKTEKIDSVIHFAGLKAVGESVQKPLEYFDNNITGTLVLLDVMRKNGCKKIVFSSSATVYGTKNISPLTEDMEIGGVTNPYCLLYTSDAAD
;
A
#
# COMPACT_ATOMS: atom_id res chain seq x y z
N MET A 1 -16.07 11.59 -4.63
CA MET A 1 -15.43 10.27 -4.90
C MET A 1 -14.00 10.38 -4.47
N ALA A 2 -13.50 9.46 -3.66
CA ALA A 2 -12.20 9.58 -3.03
C ALA A 2 -11.28 8.41 -3.40
N VAL A 3 -9.97 8.66 -3.35
CA VAL A 3 -8.93 7.65 -3.46
C VAL A 3 -8.57 7.17 -2.06
N LEU A 4 -8.71 5.87 -1.78
CA LEU A 4 -8.20 5.27 -0.56
C LEU A 4 -6.69 5.01 -0.74
N VAL A 5 -5.89 5.51 0.19
CA VAL A 5 -4.44 5.26 0.20
C VAL A 5 -4.09 4.44 1.43
N THR A 6 -3.81 3.15 1.24
CA THR A 6 -3.33 2.27 2.32
C THR A 6 -1.83 2.46 2.51
N GLY A 7 -1.37 2.48 3.76
CA GLY A 7 0.01 2.89 4.07
C GLY A 7 0.26 4.37 3.81
N GLY A 8 -0.80 5.18 3.80
CA GLY A 8 -0.77 6.59 3.43
C GLY A 8 -0.07 7.49 4.44
N ALA A 9 0.21 7.02 5.66
CA ALA A 9 1.01 7.74 6.65
C ALA A 9 2.51 7.41 6.55
N GLY A 10 2.89 6.39 5.76
CA GLY A 10 4.28 6.02 5.48
C GLY A 10 5.00 7.03 4.59
N TYR A 11 6.29 6.79 4.32
CA TYR A 11 7.13 7.75 3.56
C TYR A 11 6.56 8.03 2.16
N ILE A 12 6.44 7.00 1.30
CA ILE A 12 5.94 7.18 -0.07
C ILE A 12 4.46 7.60 -0.05
N GLY A 13 3.65 6.91 0.77
CA GLY A 13 2.21 7.17 0.85
C GLY A 13 1.88 8.61 1.25
N SER A 14 2.59 9.17 2.22
CA SER A 14 2.34 10.55 2.68
C SER A 14 2.64 11.60 1.60
N HIS A 15 3.73 11.43 0.85
CA HIS A 15 4.05 12.30 -0.29
C HIS A 15 3.00 12.17 -1.40
N THR A 16 2.60 10.95 -1.73
CA THR A 16 1.53 10.71 -2.71
C THR A 16 0.21 11.35 -2.28
N CYS A 17 -0.16 11.24 -1.00
CA CYS A 17 -1.37 11.89 -0.47
C CYS A 17 -1.33 13.41 -0.63
N VAL A 18 -0.19 14.04 -0.35
CA VAL A 18 -0.01 15.50 -0.54
C VAL A 18 -0.21 15.89 -2.00
N GLU A 19 0.44 15.17 -2.93
CA GLU A 19 0.32 15.47 -4.37
C GLU A 19 -1.11 15.27 -4.89
N LEU A 20 -1.78 14.17 -4.51
CA LEU A 20 -3.18 13.94 -4.87
C LEU A 20 -4.09 15.06 -4.37
N MET A 21 -3.95 15.47 -3.10
CA MET A 21 -4.77 16.52 -2.52
C MET A 21 -4.48 17.89 -3.12
N ASN A 22 -3.23 18.20 -3.48
CA ASN A 22 -2.86 19.42 -4.20
C ASN A 22 -3.41 19.44 -5.63
N ALA A 23 -3.56 18.26 -6.25
CA ALA A 23 -4.25 18.10 -7.54
C ALA A 23 -5.78 18.16 -7.43
N GLY A 24 -6.35 18.43 -6.26
CA GLY A 24 -7.81 18.53 -6.03
C GLY A 24 -8.52 17.19 -5.90
N ILE A 25 -7.78 16.09 -5.70
CA ILE A 25 -8.34 14.77 -5.49
C ILE A 25 -8.62 14.55 -4.00
N ASP A 26 -9.80 14.03 -3.69
CA ASP A 26 -10.14 13.65 -2.31
C ASP A 26 -9.42 12.35 -1.94
N VAL A 27 -8.80 12.35 -0.77
CA VAL A 27 -8.02 11.22 -0.25
C VAL A 27 -8.57 10.74 1.09
N VAL A 28 -8.62 9.44 1.25
CA VAL A 28 -8.85 8.77 2.53
C VAL A 28 -7.60 7.97 2.87
N ILE A 29 -7.01 8.20 4.04
CA ILE A 29 -5.81 7.47 4.48
C ILE A 29 -6.19 6.32 5.40
N VAL A 30 -5.61 5.14 5.13
CA VAL A 30 -5.64 3.97 6.04
C VAL A 30 -4.22 3.54 6.35
N ASP A 31 -3.90 3.46 7.64
CA ASP A 31 -2.58 3.05 8.12
C ASP A 31 -2.71 2.44 9.52
N ASN A 32 -1.95 1.40 9.85
CA ASN A 32 -1.92 0.83 11.20
C ASN A 32 -0.83 1.46 12.09
N PHE A 33 -0.07 2.41 11.53
CA PHE A 33 1.04 3.12 12.18
C PHE A 33 2.15 2.22 12.73
N TYR A 34 2.28 1.01 12.23
CA TYR A 34 3.33 0.07 12.66
C TYR A 34 4.73 0.59 12.35
N ASN A 35 4.95 1.11 11.13
CA ASN A 35 6.24 1.60 10.64
C ASN A 35 6.32 3.14 10.52
N CYS A 36 5.31 3.87 10.96
CA CYS A 36 5.29 5.33 10.90
C CYS A 36 4.68 5.94 12.17
N LYS A 37 4.83 7.24 12.31
CA LYS A 37 4.28 7.97 13.47
C LYS A 37 2.97 8.67 13.09
N LYS A 38 2.02 8.74 14.00
CA LYS A 38 0.77 9.51 13.81
C LYS A 38 1.00 10.98 13.46
N SER A 39 2.13 11.55 13.90
CA SER A 39 2.53 12.92 13.52
C SER A 39 2.74 13.13 12.02
N SER A 40 2.83 12.06 11.20
CA SER A 40 2.81 12.20 9.74
C SER A 40 1.50 12.79 9.24
N ILE A 41 0.38 12.45 9.87
CA ILE A 41 -0.93 13.02 9.53
C ILE A 41 -0.96 14.53 9.75
N ASP A 42 -0.42 15.02 10.88
CA ASP A 42 -0.36 16.45 11.17
C ASP A 42 0.51 17.19 10.13
N ARG A 43 1.61 16.57 9.70
CA ARG A 43 2.48 17.11 8.64
C ARG A 43 1.76 17.19 7.29
N ILE A 44 1.04 16.14 6.91
CA ILE A 44 0.25 16.16 5.68
C ILE A 44 -0.78 17.30 5.76
N LYS A 45 -1.55 17.41 6.87
CA LYS A 45 -2.52 18.51 7.07
C LYS A 45 -1.89 19.89 6.94
N ALA A 46 -0.72 20.08 7.54
CA ALA A 46 0.01 21.34 7.45
C ALA A 46 0.43 21.70 6.01
N LEU A 47 0.84 20.67 5.20
CA LEU A 47 1.27 20.86 3.82
C LEU A 47 0.10 21.16 2.87
N VAL A 48 -1.05 20.48 3.06
CA VAL A 48 -2.22 20.65 2.17
C VAL A 48 -3.17 21.75 2.63
N GLY A 49 -3.01 22.25 3.86
CA GLY A 49 -3.82 23.35 4.41
C GLY A 49 -5.29 22.98 4.65
N ARG A 50 -5.64 21.71 4.70
CA ARG A 50 -7.02 21.22 4.93
C ARG A 50 -7.04 19.91 5.70
N ASP A 51 -8.19 19.61 6.31
CA ASP A 51 -8.48 18.32 6.90
C ASP A 51 -8.88 17.29 5.83
N PHE A 52 -8.66 16.02 6.15
CA PHE A 52 -9.03 14.87 5.34
C PHE A 52 -9.32 13.66 6.26
N PRO A 53 -10.16 12.70 5.82
CA PRO A 53 -10.42 11.50 6.60
C PRO A 53 -9.19 10.57 6.65
N TYR A 54 -8.89 10.08 7.85
CA TYR A 54 -7.88 9.04 8.05
C TYR A 54 -8.34 8.05 9.13
N TYR A 55 -7.92 6.81 8.98
CA TYR A 55 -8.31 5.71 9.85
C TYR A 55 -7.09 4.91 10.28
N GLU A 56 -6.98 4.68 11.59
CA GLU A 56 -6.05 3.71 12.14
C GLU A 56 -6.67 2.33 11.97
N CYS A 57 -6.24 1.59 10.94
CA CYS A 57 -6.79 0.29 10.61
C CYS A 57 -5.72 -0.58 9.95
N ASP A 58 -5.65 -1.83 10.36
CA ASP A 58 -4.80 -2.83 9.70
C ASP A 58 -5.49 -3.33 8.43
N ILE A 59 -4.74 -3.51 7.35
CA ILE A 59 -5.29 -4.01 6.08
C ILE A 59 -5.82 -5.45 6.19
N ARG A 60 -5.47 -6.18 7.25
CA ARG A 60 -6.01 -7.51 7.56
C ARG A 60 -7.34 -7.44 8.32
N ASP A 61 -7.73 -6.28 8.84
CA ASP A 61 -9.01 -6.06 9.51
C ASP A 61 -10.11 -5.84 8.48
N ARG A 62 -10.74 -6.95 8.08
CA ARG A 62 -11.82 -6.97 7.08
C ARG A 62 -13.02 -6.11 7.48
N GLU A 63 -13.43 -6.16 8.75
CA GLU A 63 -14.60 -5.43 9.23
C GLU A 63 -14.31 -3.92 9.30
N GLY A 64 -13.13 -3.56 9.79
CA GLY A 64 -12.66 -2.18 9.81
C GLY A 64 -12.59 -1.58 8.40
N LEU A 65 -11.98 -2.28 7.45
CA LEU A 65 -11.94 -1.84 6.05
C LEU A 65 -13.35 -1.73 5.43
N ASP A 66 -14.21 -2.73 5.60
CA ASP A 66 -15.57 -2.71 5.05
C ASP A 66 -16.39 -1.52 5.60
N LYS A 67 -16.22 -1.20 6.89
CA LYS A 67 -16.82 -0.02 7.50
C LYS A 67 -16.31 1.28 6.86
N ILE A 68 -15.01 1.38 6.60
CA ILE A 68 -14.41 2.55 5.94
C ILE A 68 -15.00 2.72 4.54
N PHE A 69 -15.05 1.64 3.73
CA PHE A 69 -15.62 1.68 2.40
C PHE A 69 -17.11 2.07 2.37
N LYS A 70 -17.88 1.71 3.40
CA LYS A 70 -19.29 2.10 3.55
C LYS A 70 -19.46 3.54 4.02
N THR A 71 -18.53 4.06 4.80
CA THR A 71 -18.57 5.43 5.32
C THR A 71 -18.10 6.43 4.25
N GLU A 72 -17.03 6.08 3.55
CA GLU A 72 -16.39 6.91 2.55
C GLU A 72 -16.76 6.42 1.13
N LYS A 73 -17.03 7.36 0.23
CA LYS A 73 -17.35 7.03 -1.17
C LYS A 73 -16.06 6.76 -1.96
N ILE A 74 -15.47 5.59 -1.77
CA ILE A 74 -14.19 5.21 -2.38
C ILE A 74 -14.41 4.74 -3.81
N ASP A 75 -13.69 5.33 -4.75
CA ASP A 75 -13.73 5.02 -6.19
C ASP A 75 -12.53 4.15 -6.60
N SER A 76 -11.39 4.38 -5.98
CA SER A 76 -10.15 3.70 -6.31
C SER A 76 -9.24 3.57 -5.09
N VAL A 77 -8.27 2.67 -5.19
CA VAL A 77 -7.29 2.40 -4.13
C VAL A 77 -5.88 2.56 -4.67
N ILE A 78 -5.00 3.20 -3.89
CA ILE A 78 -3.54 3.11 -4.07
C ILE A 78 -3.00 2.34 -2.88
N HIS A 79 -2.37 1.21 -3.15
CA HIS A 79 -1.93 0.28 -2.12
C HIS A 79 -0.43 0.36 -1.88
N PHE A 80 -0.03 1.08 -0.82
CA PHE A 80 1.36 1.15 -0.34
C PHE A 80 1.60 0.34 0.94
N ALA A 81 0.54 -0.07 1.64
CA ALA A 81 0.68 -0.81 2.89
C ALA A 81 1.42 -2.12 2.66
N GLY A 82 2.51 -2.31 3.39
CA GLY A 82 3.33 -3.51 3.30
C GLY A 82 4.60 -3.41 4.14
N LEU A 83 5.06 -4.52 4.68
CA LEU A 83 6.36 -4.64 5.31
C LEU A 83 7.42 -4.74 4.22
N LYS A 84 8.48 -3.91 4.29
CA LYS A 84 9.43 -3.71 3.18
C LYS A 84 10.90 -3.94 3.55
N ALA A 85 11.20 -4.33 4.78
CA ALA A 85 12.58 -4.54 5.23
C ALA A 85 13.07 -5.94 4.84
N VAL A 86 13.90 -6.02 3.80
CA VAL A 86 14.42 -7.29 3.23
C VAL A 86 15.07 -8.15 4.31
N GLY A 87 15.96 -7.60 5.13
CA GLY A 87 16.64 -8.34 6.19
C GLY A 87 15.69 -8.88 7.27
N GLU A 88 14.67 -8.12 7.64
CA GLU A 88 13.65 -8.56 8.59
C GLU A 88 12.78 -9.68 8.00
N SER A 89 12.50 -9.67 6.70
CA SER A 89 11.68 -10.69 6.03
C SER A 89 12.31 -12.10 6.14
N VAL A 90 13.63 -12.18 6.19
CA VAL A 90 14.35 -13.45 6.39
C VAL A 90 14.16 -13.99 7.81
N GLN A 91 14.05 -13.10 8.79
CA GLN A 91 13.88 -13.47 10.20
C GLN A 91 12.42 -13.76 10.56
N LYS A 92 11.49 -13.06 9.87
CA LYS A 92 10.03 -13.09 10.15
C LYS A 92 9.22 -13.35 8.88
N PRO A 93 9.48 -14.44 8.13
CA PRO A 93 8.84 -14.65 6.84
C PRO A 93 7.32 -14.77 6.94
N LEU A 94 6.79 -15.42 7.96
CA LEU A 94 5.34 -15.62 8.12
C LEU A 94 4.60 -14.31 8.36
N GLU A 95 5.18 -13.41 9.16
CA GLU A 95 4.60 -12.07 9.40
C GLU A 95 4.57 -11.25 8.10
N TYR A 96 5.61 -11.38 7.26
CA TYR A 96 5.65 -10.73 5.95
C TYR A 96 4.61 -11.30 5.00
N PHE A 97 4.45 -12.64 4.94
CA PHE A 97 3.41 -13.26 4.12
C PHE A 97 2.01 -12.88 4.62
N ASP A 98 1.77 -12.95 5.91
CA ASP A 98 0.48 -12.59 6.47
C ASP A 98 0.13 -11.11 6.23
N ASN A 99 1.04 -10.20 6.52
CA ASN A 99 0.78 -8.79 6.30
C ASN A 99 0.59 -8.46 4.81
N ASN A 100 1.53 -8.88 3.94
CA ASN A 100 1.56 -8.40 2.56
C ASN A 100 0.62 -9.19 1.64
N ILE A 101 0.47 -10.52 1.82
CA ILE A 101 -0.43 -11.32 0.99
C ILE A 101 -1.85 -11.33 1.58
N THR A 102 -2.00 -11.78 2.84
CA THR A 102 -3.32 -11.87 3.46
C THR A 102 -3.97 -10.48 3.52
N GLY A 103 -3.21 -9.44 3.89
CA GLY A 103 -3.71 -8.07 3.90
C GLY A 103 -4.19 -7.59 2.53
N THR A 104 -3.43 -7.85 1.47
CA THR A 104 -3.84 -7.51 0.09
C THR A 104 -5.09 -8.28 -0.32
N LEU A 105 -5.18 -9.59 -0.04
CA LEU A 105 -6.36 -10.40 -0.34
C LEU A 105 -7.60 -9.91 0.41
N VAL A 106 -7.46 -9.52 1.67
CA VAL A 106 -8.56 -8.92 2.45
C VAL A 106 -9.00 -7.61 1.83
N LEU A 107 -8.07 -6.73 1.45
CA LEU A 107 -8.37 -5.46 0.80
C LEU A 107 -9.12 -5.69 -0.52
N LEU A 108 -8.64 -6.58 -1.38
CA LEU A 108 -9.28 -6.91 -2.67
C LEU A 108 -10.71 -7.47 -2.49
N ASP A 109 -10.92 -8.33 -1.48
CA ASP A 109 -12.26 -8.86 -1.19
C ASP A 109 -13.21 -7.75 -0.70
N VAL A 110 -12.75 -6.84 0.16
CA VAL A 110 -13.54 -5.68 0.61
C VAL A 110 -13.83 -4.74 -0.55
N MET A 111 -12.85 -4.43 -1.41
CA MET A 111 -13.05 -3.65 -2.63
C MET A 111 -14.14 -4.29 -3.51
N ARG A 112 -14.04 -5.61 -3.76
CA ARG A 112 -15.01 -6.36 -4.55
C ARG A 112 -16.42 -6.26 -3.99
N LYS A 113 -16.59 -6.43 -2.67
CA LYS A 113 -17.88 -6.35 -1.96
C LYS A 113 -18.51 -4.96 -2.05
N ASN A 114 -17.69 -3.92 -2.05
CA ASN A 114 -18.13 -2.54 -2.12
C ASN A 114 -18.13 -1.95 -3.55
N GLY A 115 -17.89 -2.78 -4.58
CA GLY A 115 -17.96 -2.37 -6.00
C GLY A 115 -16.80 -1.50 -6.47
N CYS A 116 -15.74 -1.33 -5.68
CA CYS A 116 -14.52 -0.63 -6.06
C CYS A 116 -13.64 -1.56 -6.90
N LYS A 117 -13.37 -1.18 -8.16
CA LYS A 117 -12.67 -2.04 -9.14
C LYS A 117 -11.31 -1.50 -9.58
N LYS A 118 -10.92 -0.34 -9.10
CA LYS A 118 -9.68 0.33 -9.53
C LYS A 118 -8.67 0.26 -8.42
N ILE A 119 -7.52 -0.34 -8.70
CA ILE A 119 -6.39 -0.40 -7.77
C ILE A 119 -5.10 -0.08 -8.51
N VAL A 120 -4.25 0.69 -7.86
CA VAL A 120 -2.83 0.83 -8.20
C VAL A 120 -2.04 0.16 -7.08
N PHE A 121 -1.28 -0.86 -7.41
CA PHE A 121 -0.44 -1.60 -6.47
C PHE A 121 1.02 -1.13 -6.58
N SER A 122 1.60 -0.75 -5.45
CA SER A 122 3.02 -0.37 -5.40
C SER A 122 3.88 -1.63 -5.32
N SER A 123 4.37 -2.10 -6.44
CA SER A 123 5.31 -3.21 -6.53
C SER A 123 6.73 -2.81 -6.04
N SER A 124 7.71 -3.62 -6.32
CA SER A 124 9.09 -3.43 -5.89
C SER A 124 10.08 -3.76 -7.00
N ALA A 125 11.18 -3.01 -7.07
CA ALA A 125 12.30 -3.32 -7.97
C ALA A 125 12.94 -4.70 -7.69
N THR A 126 12.65 -5.32 -6.55
CA THR A 126 13.14 -6.68 -6.25
C THR A 126 12.54 -7.76 -7.16
N VAL A 127 11.47 -7.46 -7.89
CA VAL A 127 10.87 -8.37 -8.89
C VAL A 127 11.84 -8.71 -10.03
N TYR A 128 12.79 -7.83 -10.33
CA TYR A 128 13.79 -8.05 -11.38
C TYR A 128 14.94 -8.96 -10.96
N GLY A 129 15.00 -9.39 -9.69
CA GLY A 129 16.00 -10.33 -9.17
C GLY A 129 17.43 -9.81 -9.28
N THR A 130 18.38 -10.75 -9.35
CA THR A 130 19.83 -10.46 -9.33
C THR A 130 20.52 -10.59 -10.69
N LYS A 131 19.82 -11.07 -11.72
CA LYS A 131 20.41 -11.28 -13.04
C LYS A 131 20.53 -9.98 -13.86
N ASN A 132 19.69 -9.00 -13.57
CA ASN A 132 19.64 -7.74 -14.28
C ASN A 132 20.68 -6.75 -13.74
N ILE A 133 21.21 -5.90 -14.61
CA ILE A 133 22.20 -4.87 -14.28
C ILE A 133 21.50 -3.51 -14.29
N SER A 134 21.77 -2.69 -13.27
CA SER A 134 21.24 -1.31 -13.20
C SER A 134 21.78 -0.41 -14.31
N PRO A 135 20.99 0.53 -14.82
CA PRO A 135 19.63 0.86 -14.39
C PRO A 135 18.59 -0.19 -14.85
N LEU A 136 17.60 -0.48 -13.97
CA LEU A 136 16.51 -1.39 -14.31
C LEU A 136 15.47 -0.70 -15.18
N THR A 137 14.91 -1.45 -16.15
CA THR A 137 13.85 -1.00 -17.07
C THR A 137 12.71 -2.01 -17.11
N GLU A 138 11.53 -1.60 -17.54
CA GLU A 138 10.30 -2.40 -17.48
C GLU A 138 10.30 -3.61 -18.42
N ASP A 139 11.17 -3.64 -19.42
CA ASP A 139 11.36 -4.72 -20.39
C ASP A 139 12.28 -5.84 -19.91
N MET A 140 12.91 -5.67 -18.75
CA MET A 140 13.81 -6.66 -18.17
C MET A 140 13.09 -7.88 -17.63
N GLU A 141 13.75 -9.04 -17.68
CA GLU A 141 13.24 -10.31 -17.19
C GLU A 141 12.93 -10.24 -15.68
N ILE A 142 11.72 -10.66 -15.31
CA ILE A 142 11.28 -10.77 -13.93
C ILE A 142 11.66 -12.16 -13.37
N GLY A 143 12.08 -12.21 -12.10
CA GLY A 143 12.37 -13.48 -11.43
C GLY A 143 13.69 -13.49 -10.65
N GLY A 144 14.08 -14.66 -10.18
CA GLY A 144 15.30 -14.81 -9.37
C GLY A 144 15.08 -14.39 -7.91
N VAL A 145 14.13 -15.06 -7.24
CA VAL A 145 13.80 -14.84 -5.82
C VAL A 145 15.01 -15.08 -4.93
N THR A 146 15.37 -14.10 -4.09
CA THR A 146 16.52 -14.17 -3.18
C THR A 146 16.15 -14.17 -1.70
N ASN A 147 14.93 -13.78 -1.38
CA ASN A 147 14.45 -13.66 0.01
C ASN A 147 12.90 -13.66 0.04
N PRO A 148 12.27 -13.84 1.23
CA PRO A 148 10.82 -13.84 1.37
C PRO A 148 10.15 -12.56 0.87
N TYR A 149 10.74 -11.39 1.11
CA TYR A 149 10.20 -10.13 0.60
C TYR A 149 10.18 -10.09 -0.94
N CYS A 150 11.25 -10.55 -1.60
CA CYS A 150 11.31 -10.63 -3.06
C CYS A 150 10.22 -11.58 -3.61
N LEU A 151 10.02 -12.74 -2.95
CA LEU A 151 8.99 -13.70 -3.36
C LEU A 151 7.59 -13.12 -3.37
N LEU A 152 7.24 -12.29 -2.37
CA LEU A 152 5.93 -11.64 -2.29
C LEU A 152 5.59 -10.83 -3.54
N TYR A 153 6.57 -10.09 -4.06
CA TYR A 153 6.37 -9.21 -5.22
C TYR A 153 6.57 -9.92 -6.56
N THR A 154 7.36 -11.00 -6.59
CA THR A 154 7.55 -11.79 -7.81
C THR A 154 6.31 -12.63 -8.14
N SER A 155 5.59 -13.11 -7.13
CA SER A 155 4.33 -13.85 -7.34
C SER A 155 3.18 -12.95 -7.82
N ASP A 156 3.29 -11.64 -7.64
CA ASP A 156 2.30 -10.65 -8.08
C ASP A 156 2.55 -10.16 -9.52
N ALA A 157 3.74 -10.38 -10.04
CA ALA A 157 4.15 -9.93 -11.37
C ALA A 157 3.76 -10.90 -12.50
N ALA A 158 2.93 -11.89 -12.22
CA ALA A 158 2.41 -12.82 -13.23
C ALA A 158 1.10 -12.28 -13.82
N ASP A 159 1.21 -11.62 -14.99
CA ASP A 159 0.14 -11.16 -15.92
C ASP A 159 -0.71 -9.97 -15.47
#